data_490206c020f1694b35f8a257dd71fd1f
#
_entry.id   490206c020f1694b35f8a257dd71fd1f
#
_cell.length_a   1.000
_cell.length_b   1.000
_cell.length_c   1.000
_cell.angle_alpha   90.00
_cell.angle_beta   90.00
_cell.angle_gamma   90.00
#
_symmetry.space_group_name_H-M   'P 1'
#
loop_
_entity.id
_entity.type
_entity.pdbx_description
1 polymer ?
#
loop_
_entity_poly.entity_id
_entity_poly.type
_entity_poly.pdbx_seq_one_letter_code
_entity_poly.pdbx_strand_id
1 'polypeptide(L)'
;ETVKVGTGLLNNHWTFDARLSNIGTDGYIDRASVDLNSYYLQGGYFAENTSVKLIAFAGKEKTYHAWGYATKEEMEKFGRRYNPCGEMYTDADGNKHYYTDQTDNYLQKNYQLLLNHSFSTAWNLNVALHYTKGDGYYEEYKPGSSLVEYGLKPFNPDGTETNESDLVRQKKMDNKFGGGVFSLNYTGNRLTASLGGGLNQYRGNNFGKVTWVKNYIGILSPEHEYYRNKSKKTDGNIYLK
;
A
#
# COMPACT_ATOMS: atom_id res chain seq x y z
N GLU A 1 10.88 -15.90 -6.53
CA GLU A 1 12.01 -16.49 -5.78
C GLU A 1 11.91 -16.10 -4.31
N THR A 2 12.33 -17.01 -3.40
CA THR A 2 12.32 -16.74 -1.96
C THR A 2 13.54 -17.37 -1.31
N VAL A 3 14.22 -16.57 -0.47
CA VAL A 3 15.31 -17.03 0.39
C VAL A 3 14.91 -16.81 1.85
N LYS A 4 15.11 -17.83 2.69
CA LYS A 4 14.89 -17.79 4.14
C LYS A 4 16.14 -18.23 4.87
N VAL A 5 16.47 -17.52 5.93
CA VAL A 5 17.53 -17.91 6.87
C VAL A 5 17.02 -17.72 8.29
N GLY A 6 17.46 -18.59 9.19
CA GLY A 6 17.15 -18.51 10.60
C GLY A 6 18.24 -19.16 11.43
N THR A 7 18.52 -18.59 12.60
CA THR A 7 19.59 -19.07 13.48
C THR A 7 19.18 -20.23 14.37
N GLY A 8 17.88 -20.46 14.53
CA GLY A 8 17.38 -21.21 15.69
C GLY A 8 17.66 -20.47 17.00
N LEU A 9 17.59 -21.18 18.12
CA LEU A 9 17.82 -20.61 19.44
C LEU A 9 19.32 -20.56 19.75
N LEU A 10 19.88 -19.36 19.83
CA LEU A 10 21.27 -19.11 20.18
C LEU A 10 21.40 -18.85 21.69
N ASN A 11 22.37 -19.51 22.33
CA ASN A 11 22.65 -19.36 23.76
C ASN A 11 21.41 -19.45 24.66
N ASN A 12 20.44 -20.28 24.26
CA ASN A 12 19.13 -20.45 24.93
C ASN A 12 18.27 -19.18 25.03
N HIS A 13 18.63 -18.08 24.38
CA HIS A 13 17.94 -16.80 24.54
C HIS A 13 17.57 -16.10 23.22
N TRP A 14 18.38 -16.22 22.18
CA TRP A 14 18.24 -15.36 21.01
C TRP A 14 17.81 -16.12 19.76
N THR A 15 16.92 -15.53 18.98
CA THR A 15 16.60 -15.99 17.61
C THR A 15 16.67 -14.84 16.64
N PHE A 16 17.12 -15.14 15.41
CA PHE A 16 17.07 -14.21 14.30
C PHE A 16 16.58 -14.95 13.07
N ASP A 17 15.58 -14.36 12.41
CA ASP A 17 15.00 -14.88 11.18
C ASP A 17 14.96 -13.77 10.12
N ALA A 18 15.26 -14.13 8.88
CA ALA A 18 15.15 -13.25 7.74
C ALA A 18 14.54 -13.98 6.53
N ARG A 19 13.75 -13.25 5.75
CA ARG A 19 13.22 -13.72 4.47
C ARG A 19 13.28 -12.58 3.47
N LEU A 20 13.75 -12.88 2.25
CA LEU A 20 13.66 -12.02 1.06
C LEU A 20 12.82 -12.75 0.03
N SER A 21 11.91 -12.05 -0.62
CA SER A 21 11.07 -12.63 -1.67
C SER A 21 10.89 -11.66 -2.82
N ASN A 22 10.96 -12.21 -4.03
CA ASN A 22 10.59 -11.55 -5.27
C ASN A 22 9.60 -12.43 -6.04
N ILE A 23 8.54 -11.82 -6.54
CA ILE A 23 7.52 -12.46 -7.39
C ILE A 23 7.32 -11.55 -8.59
N GLY A 24 7.62 -12.07 -9.78
CA GLY A 24 7.39 -11.40 -11.06
C GLY A 24 6.56 -12.28 -11.98
N THR A 25 5.62 -11.67 -12.70
CA THR A 25 4.83 -12.33 -13.76
C THR A 25 4.29 -11.30 -14.74
N ASP A 26 4.13 -11.71 -16.00
CA ASP A 26 3.46 -10.90 -17.02
C ASP A 26 1.93 -11.02 -16.96
N GLY A 27 1.41 -11.96 -16.14
CA GLY A 27 -0.01 -12.22 -16.01
C GLY A 27 -0.63 -12.96 -17.21
N TYR A 28 -1.90 -13.35 -17.07
CA TYR A 28 -2.67 -13.93 -18.18
C TYR A 28 -3.30 -12.84 -19.05
N ILE A 29 -3.80 -11.79 -18.45
CA ILE A 29 -4.40 -10.63 -19.13
C ILE A 29 -3.29 -9.79 -19.74
N ASP A 30 -3.51 -9.24 -20.92
CA ASP A 30 -2.51 -8.45 -21.64
C ASP A 30 -2.01 -7.27 -20.80
N ARG A 31 -0.69 -7.10 -20.74
CA ARG A 31 0.00 -6.08 -19.94
C ARG A 31 -0.16 -6.19 -18.42
N ALA A 32 -0.89 -7.17 -17.90
CA ALA A 32 -1.16 -7.32 -16.45
C ALA A 32 0.07 -7.81 -15.67
N SER A 33 1.20 -7.15 -15.85
CA SER A 33 2.44 -7.50 -15.17
C SER A 33 2.39 -7.18 -13.69
N VAL A 34 3.10 -7.99 -12.90
CA VAL A 34 3.23 -7.85 -11.46
C VAL A 34 4.69 -7.99 -11.07
N ASP A 35 5.21 -7.06 -10.29
CA ASP A 35 6.54 -7.11 -9.64
C ASP A 35 6.36 -6.83 -8.15
N LEU A 36 6.57 -7.86 -7.32
CA LEU A 36 6.44 -7.80 -5.87
C LEU A 36 7.77 -8.13 -5.22
N ASN A 37 8.24 -7.21 -4.39
CA ASN A 37 9.46 -7.39 -3.62
C ASN A 37 9.14 -7.25 -2.12
N SER A 38 9.62 -8.17 -1.29
CA SER A 38 9.37 -8.10 0.14
C SER A 38 10.55 -8.60 0.96
N TYR A 39 10.65 -8.05 2.16
CA TYR A 39 11.52 -8.59 3.20
C TYR A 39 10.75 -8.79 4.50
N TYR A 40 11.25 -9.70 5.31
CA TYR A 40 10.83 -9.95 6.69
C TYR A 40 12.07 -10.18 7.55
N LEU A 41 12.13 -9.49 8.69
CA LEU A 41 13.18 -9.61 9.67
C LEU A 41 12.55 -9.78 11.05
N GLN A 42 13.03 -10.72 11.83
CA GLN A 42 12.61 -10.92 13.21
C GLN A 42 13.83 -11.14 14.10
N GLY A 43 13.86 -10.46 15.25
CA GLY A 43 14.74 -10.76 16.37
C GLY A 43 13.91 -11.15 17.60
N GLY A 44 14.26 -12.21 18.26
CA GLY A 44 13.60 -12.67 19.49
C GLY A 44 14.60 -12.81 20.64
N TYR A 45 14.18 -12.38 21.84
CA TYR A 45 14.84 -12.66 23.10
C TYR A 45 13.89 -13.45 24.00
N PHE A 46 14.39 -14.53 24.59
CA PHE A 46 13.64 -15.44 25.45
C PHE A 46 14.41 -15.68 26.73
N ALA A 47 13.79 -15.42 27.85
CA ALA A 47 14.23 -15.76 29.17
C ALA A 47 13.12 -16.56 29.86
N GLU A 48 13.37 -17.08 31.06
CA GLU A 48 12.44 -17.91 31.82
C GLU A 48 11.03 -17.30 31.92
N ASN A 49 10.96 -16.02 32.25
CA ASN A 49 9.70 -15.31 32.50
C ASN A 49 9.42 -14.19 31.48
N THR A 50 10.27 -14.01 30.48
CA THR A 50 10.16 -12.87 29.57
C THR A 50 10.45 -13.28 28.12
N SER A 51 9.61 -12.88 27.20
CA SER A 51 9.93 -12.91 25.79
C SER A 51 9.70 -11.55 25.14
N VAL A 52 10.65 -11.15 24.31
CA VAL A 52 10.56 -9.93 23.49
C VAL A 52 10.81 -10.30 22.04
N LYS A 53 9.96 -9.82 21.14
CA LYS A 53 10.17 -9.96 19.70
C LYS A 53 10.08 -8.60 19.03
N LEU A 54 11.05 -8.33 18.16
CA LEU A 54 11.04 -7.22 17.21
C LEU A 54 10.84 -7.80 15.83
N ILE A 55 9.85 -7.27 15.10
CA ILE A 55 9.51 -7.71 13.76
C ILE A 55 9.50 -6.48 12.85
N ALA A 56 10.19 -6.57 11.70
CA ALA A 56 10.14 -5.58 10.64
C ALA A 56 9.91 -6.27 9.30
N PHE A 57 8.90 -5.84 8.57
CA PHE A 57 8.67 -6.34 7.23
C PHE A 57 8.13 -5.25 6.31
N ALA A 58 8.47 -5.39 5.02
CA ALA A 58 7.97 -4.49 4.00
C ALA A 58 7.65 -5.25 2.71
N GLY A 59 6.68 -4.71 1.97
CA GLY A 59 6.37 -5.12 0.61
C GLY A 59 6.30 -3.90 -0.29
N LYS A 60 6.97 -4.01 -1.45
CA LYS A 60 6.87 -3.08 -2.56
C LYS A 60 6.21 -3.79 -3.72
N GLU A 61 5.22 -3.16 -4.31
CA GLU A 61 4.56 -3.64 -5.52
C GLU A 61 4.62 -2.61 -6.64
N LYS A 62 4.76 -3.09 -7.87
CA LYS A 62 4.41 -2.40 -9.10
C LYS A 62 3.57 -3.36 -9.93
N THR A 63 2.32 -2.97 -10.21
CA THR A 63 1.38 -3.79 -10.98
C THR A 63 0.76 -2.95 -12.08
N TYR A 64 0.70 -3.48 -13.31
CA TYR A 64 -0.06 -2.83 -14.37
C TYR A 64 -1.56 -3.02 -14.13
N HIS A 65 -2.35 -2.00 -14.40
CA HIS A 65 -3.79 -2.06 -14.18
C HIS A 65 -4.48 -3.08 -15.10
N ALA A 66 -5.28 -3.94 -14.49
CA ALA A 66 -6.15 -4.90 -15.17
C ALA A 66 -7.55 -4.92 -14.55
N TRP A 67 -7.98 -3.82 -13.94
CA TRP A 67 -9.27 -3.67 -13.29
C TRP A 67 -10.41 -3.20 -14.20
N GLY A 68 -10.10 -2.85 -15.46
CA GLY A 68 -11.09 -2.57 -16.47
C GLY A 68 -11.76 -3.88 -16.93
N TYR A 69 -13.09 -3.90 -16.89
CA TYR A 69 -13.83 -5.06 -17.37
C TYR A 69 -13.99 -4.99 -18.88
N ALA A 70 -13.57 -6.04 -19.59
CA ALA A 70 -13.88 -6.22 -20.99
C ALA A 70 -15.33 -6.72 -21.15
N THR A 71 -16.06 -6.12 -22.05
CA THR A 71 -17.41 -6.62 -22.43
C THR A 71 -17.30 -7.93 -23.20
N LYS A 72 -18.44 -8.62 -23.37
CA LYS A 72 -18.47 -9.86 -24.17
C LYS A 72 -18.07 -9.57 -25.62
N GLU A 73 -18.56 -8.48 -26.19
CA GLU A 73 -18.27 -8.04 -27.56
C GLU A 73 -16.78 -7.72 -27.74
N GLU A 74 -16.17 -7.06 -26.75
CA GLU A 74 -14.73 -6.78 -26.75
C GLU A 74 -13.91 -8.08 -26.65
N MET A 75 -14.30 -9.02 -25.81
CA MET A 75 -13.63 -10.31 -25.73
C MET A 75 -13.78 -11.15 -27.01
N GLU A 76 -14.91 -11.07 -27.70
CA GLU A 76 -15.12 -11.73 -28.99
C GLU A 76 -14.25 -11.07 -30.09
N LYS A 77 -14.09 -9.73 -30.03
CA LYS A 77 -13.33 -8.96 -31.03
C LYS A 77 -11.82 -8.99 -30.81
N PHE A 78 -11.37 -8.86 -29.56
CA PHE A 78 -9.95 -8.67 -29.20
C PHE A 78 -9.33 -9.88 -28.47
N GLY A 79 -10.15 -10.89 -28.17
CA GLY A 79 -9.71 -12.10 -27.47
C GLY A 79 -9.87 -12.01 -25.96
N ARG A 80 -9.77 -13.18 -25.31
CA ARG A 80 -10.05 -13.37 -23.88
C ARG A 80 -9.00 -12.73 -22.96
N ARG A 81 -7.85 -12.32 -23.52
CA ARG A 81 -6.76 -11.65 -22.78
C ARG A 81 -6.84 -10.13 -22.84
N TYR A 82 -7.81 -9.61 -23.57
CA TYR A 82 -7.94 -8.17 -23.77
C TYR A 82 -8.02 -7.41 -22.46
N ASN A 83 -7.23 -6.36 -22.35
CA ASN A 83 -7.20 -5.43 -21.23
C ASN A 83 -7.45 -4.00 -21.74
N PRO A 84 -8.57 -3.37 -21.41
CA PRO A 84 -8.87 -2.01 -21.82
C PRO A 84 -8.07 -0.94 -21.07
N CYS A 85 -7.40 -1.30 -19.96
CA CYS A 85 -6.66 -0.32 -19.18
C CYS A 85 -5.48 0.25 -19.94
N GLY A 86 -5.31 1.59 -19.84
CA GLY A 86 -4.21 2.31 -20.44
C GLY A 86 -4.37 2.61 -21.93
N GLU A 87 -5.51 2.32 -22.55
CA GLU A 87 -5.73 2.66 -23.95
C GLU A 87 -5.62 4.18 -24.13
N MET A 88 -4.77 4.58 -25.07
CA MET A 88 -4.52 5.99 -25.41
C MET A 88 -5.28 6.41 -26.66
N TYR A 89 -5.06 5.71 -27.75
CA TYR A 89 -5.70 5.97 -29.05
C TYR A 89 -5.63 4.73 -29.94
N THR A 90 -6.44 4.74 -31.00
CA THR A 90 -6.35 3.76 -32.08
C THR A 90 -5.80 4.49 -33.31
N ASP A 91 -4.79 3.92 -33.96
CA ASP A 91 -4.19 4.50 -35.17
C ASP A 91 -5.05 4.29 -36.44
N ALA A 92 -4.59 4.82 -37.55
CA ALA A 92 -5.29 4.71 -38.83
C ALA A 92 -5.41 3.27 -39.35
N ASP A 93 -4.51 2.39 -38.94
CA ASP A 93 -4.50 0.98 -39.30
C ASP A 93 -5.37 0.14 -38.38
N GLY A 94 -5.98 0.75 -37.35
CA GLY A 94 -6.85 0.08 -36.37
C GLY A 94 -6.11 -0.51 -35.17
N ASN A 95 -4.80 -0.24 -35.00
CA ASN A 95 -4.05 -0.74 -33.86
C ASN A 95 -4.25 0.16 -32.64
N LYS A 96 -4.48 -0.47 -31.50
CA LYS A 96 -4.60 0.21 -30.20
C LYS A 96 -3.24 0.47 -29.59
N HIS A 97 -3.02 1.68 -29.11
CA HIS A 97 -1.82 2.11 -28.42
C HIS A 97 -2.12 2.29 -26.93
N TYR A 98 -1.20 1.84 -26.07
CA TYR A 98 -1.41 1.80 -24.62
C TYR A 98 -0.31 2.51 -23.86
N TYR A 99 -0.71 3.17 -22.79
CA TYR A 99 0.20 3.81 -21.85
C TYR A 99 0.95 2.76 -21.04
N THR A 100 2.27 2.82 -21.01
CA THR A 100 3.14 1.81 -20.40
C THR A 100 3.16 1.86 -18.87
N ASP A 101 2.94 3.04 -18.30
CA ASP A 101 2.98 3.25 -16.86
C ASP A 101 1.59 3.36 -16.21
N GLN A 102 0.59 2.72 -16.83
CA GLN A 102 -0.74 2.53 -16.23
C GLN A 102 -0.65 1.57 -15.03
N THR A 103 -0.05 2.02 -13.93
CA THR A 103 0.41 1.13 -12.86
C THR A 103 0.03 1.60 -11.47
N ASP A 104 -0.19 0.63 -10.57
CA ASP A 104 -0.12 0.81 -9.13
C ASP A 104 1.31 0.64 -8.64
N ASN A 105 1.72 1.54 -7.77
CA ASN A 105 3.00 1.53 -7.09
C ASN A 105 2.76 1.74 -5.60
N TYR A 106 3.05 0.75 -4.77
CA TYR A 106 2.82 0.84 -3.35
C TYR A 106 3.95 0.23 -2.54
N LEU A 107 4.34 0.91 -1.46
CA LEU A 107 5.32 0.44 -0.49
C LEU A 107 4.71 0.50 0.90
N GLN A 108 4.61 -0.66 1.56
CA GLN A 108 4.19 -0.72 2.96
C GLN A 108 5.30 -1.26 3.84
N LYS A 109 5.58 -0.54 4.93
CA LYS A 109 6.56 -0.92 5.97
C LYS A 109 5.84 -1.11 7.27
N ASN A 110 6.15 -2.20 7.97
CA ASN A 110 5.53 -2.59 9.24
C ASN A 110 6.61 -2.88 10.27
N TYR A 111 6.40 -2.38 11.48
CA TYR A 111 7.26 -2.59 12.64
C TYR A 111 6.42 -3.01 13.82
N GLN A 112 6.85 -4.03 14.54
CA GLN A 112 6.13 -4.55 15.71
C GLN A 112 7.10 -4.87 16.83
N LEU A 113 6.70 -4.53 18.05
CA LEU A 113 7.35 -4.95 19.29
C LEU A 113 6.32 -5.76 20.08
N LEU A 114 6.66 -7.01 20.40
CA LEU A 114 5.84 -7.90 21.21
C LEU A 114 6.61 -8.22 22.50
N LEU A 115 5.97 -7.97 23.63
CA LEU A 115 6.48 -8.29 24.97
C LEU A 115 5.49 -9.21 25.66
N ASN A 116 5.99 -10.31 26.18
CA ASN A 116 5.29 -11.13 27.16
C ASN A 116 6.16 -11.24 28.41
N HIS A 117 5.56 -11.01 29.57
CA HIS A 117 6.26 -11.14 30.86
C HIS A 117 5.37 -11.78 31.95
N SER A 118 5.86 -12.82 32.55
CA SER A 118 5.23 -13.46 33.69
C SER A 118 5.86 -12.97 34.99
N PHE A 119 5.15 -12.15 35.76
CA PHE A 119 5.60 -11.67 37.07
C PHE A 119 5.60 -12.80 38.11
N SER A 120 4.71 -13.77 37.94
CA SER A 120 4.57 -14.95 38.74
C SER A 120 3.79 -16.03 38.00
N THR A 121 3.56 -17.16 38.61
CA THR A 121 2.67 -18.21 38.07
C THR A 121 1.22 -17.74 37.90
N ALA A 122 0.82 -16.69 38.61
CA ALA A 122 -0.54 -16.14 38.55
C ALA A 122 -0.68 -14.91 37.66
N TRP A 123 0.36 -14.13 37.44
CA TRP A 123 0.29 -12.86 36.75
C TRP A 123 1.12 -12.86 35.47
N ASN A 124 0.48 -12.50 34.35
CA ASN A 124 1.11 -12.35 33.02
C ASN A 124 0.71 -11.05 32.38
N LEU A 125 1.69 -10.35 31.79
CA LEU A 125 1.52 -9.14 31.00
C LEU A 125 1.88 -9.42 29.54
N ASN A 126 0.99 -9.02 28.62
CA ASN A 126 1.27 -8.95 27.19
C ASN A 126 1.17 -7.50 26.73
N VAL A 127 2.13 -7.06 25.96
CA VAL A 127 2.13 -5.75 25.28
C VAL A 127 2.52 -5.95 23.83
N ALA A 128 1.76 -5.35 22.92
CA ALA A 128 2.13 -5.29 21.53
C ALA A 128 2.06 -3.83 21.04
N LEU A 129 3.17 -3.33 20.49
CA LEU A 129 3.23 -2.04 19.80
C LEU A 129 3.37 -2.31 18.32
N HIS A 130 2.75 -1.46 17.50
CA HIS A 130 2.86 -1.55 16.05
C HIS A 130 2.94 -0.17 15.40
N TYR A 131 3.64 -0.12 14.29
CA TYR A 131 3.69 1.04 13.42
C TYR A 131 3.75 0.59 11.96
N THR A 132 2.83 1.13 11.15
CA THR A 132 2.77 0.89 9.72
C THR A 132 2.89 2.23 8.99
N LYS A 133 3.76 2.27 7.98
CA LYS A 133 3.81 3.35 7.00
C LYS A 133 3.53 2.76 5.62
N GLY A 134 2.53 3.33 4.93
CA GLY A 134 2.22 3.01 3.55
C GLY A 134 2.30 4.27 2.69
N ASP A 135 3.04 4.21 1.59
CA ASP A 135 3.07 5.26 0.59
C ASP A 135 3.06 4.69 -0.82
N GLY A 136 2.38 5.37 -1.71
CA GLY A 136 2.30 4.93 -3.09
C GLY A 136 1.37 5.79 -3.93
N TYR A 137 1.21 5.37 -5.15
CA TYR A 137 0.31 6.00 -6.10
C TYR A 137 -0.09 5.03 -7.19
N TYR A 138 -1.26 5.25 -7.76
CA TYR A 138 -1.55 4.73 -9.08
C TYR A 138 -1.47 5.84 -10.14
N GLU A 139 -0.97 5.48 -11.31
CA GLU A 139 -0.82 6.37 -12.46
C GLU A 139 -1.75 5.94 -13.59
N GLU A 140 -2.40 6.91 -14.19
CA GLU A 140 -3.36 6.68 -15.27
C GLU A 140 -3.19 7.71 -16.38
N TYR A 141 -3.21 7.22 -17.61
CA TYR A 141 -3.54 8.04 -18.78
C TYR A 141 -5.06 8.23 -18.85
N LYS A 142 -5.48 9.46 -19.03
CA LYS A 142 -6.88 9.86 -19.09
C LYS A 142 -7.14 10.60 -20.40
N PRO A 143 -7.74 9.94 -21.41
CA PRO A 143 -8.10 10.61 -22.66
C PRO A 143 -9.25 11.60 -22.43
N GLY A 144 -9.24 12.71 -23.17
CA GLY A 144 -10.35 13.67 -23.25
C GLY A 144 -10.82 14.19 -21.88
N SER A 145 -9.89 14.46 -20.97
CA SER A 145 -10.25 14.90 -19.62
C SER A 145 -10.48 16.40 -19.55
N SER A 146 -11.49 16.80 -18.77
CA SER A 146 -11.77 18.21 -18.47
C SER A 146 -10.63 18.85 -17.68
N LEU A 147 -9.94 19.83 -18.27
CA LEU A 147 -8.80 20.51 -17.64
C LEU A 147 -9.21 21.27 -16.38
N VAL A 148 -10.43 21.81 -16.33
CA VAL A 148 -10.96 22.55 -15.18
C VAL A 148 -11.09 21.68 -13.94
N GLU A 149 -11.46 20.40 -14.08
CA GLU A 149 -11.54 19.45 -12.96
C GLU A 149 -10.17 19.21 -12.28
N TYR A 150 -9.09 19.45 -13.03
CA TYR A 150 -7.72 19.35 -12.52
C TYR A 150 -7.10 20.71 -12.16
N GLY A 151 -7.92 21.79 -12.12
CA GLY A 151 -7.42 23.13 -11.80
C GLY A 151 -6.46 23.70 -12.85
N LEU A 152 -6.52 23.21 -14.09
CA LEU A 152 -5.71 23.64 -15.21
C LEU A 152 -6.49 24.64 -16.07
N LYS A 153 -5.78 25.62 -16.62
CA LYS A 153 -6.36 26.60 -17.55
C LYS A 153 -6.49 25.98 -18.95
N PRO A 154 -7.63 26.18 -19.62
CA PRO A 154 -7.88 25.59 -20.92
C PRO A 154 -7.25 26.43 -22.05
N PHE A 155 -6.01 26.11 -22.42
CA PHE A 155 -5.33 26.76 -23.57
C PHE A 155 -4.78 25.75 -24.55
N ASN A 156 -4.94 26.03 -25.83
CA ASN A 156 -4.19 25.39 -26.91
C ASN A 156 -2.93 26.19 -27.27
N PRO A 157 -1.94 25.59 -27.98
CA PRO A 157 -0.75 26.29 -28.44
C PRO A 157 -1.04 27.45 -29.40
N ASP A 158 -2.15 27.41 -30.12
CA ASP A 158 -2.61 28.46 -31.02
C ASP A 158 -3.38 29.61 -30.34
N GLY A 159 -3.52 29.54 -29.01
CA GLY A 159 -4.23 30.52 -28.21
C GLY A 159 -5.75 30.33 -28.15
N THR A 160 -6.29 29.29 -28.79
CA THR A 160 -7.71 28.93 -28.66
C THR A 160 -7.95 28.24 -27.33
N GLU A 161 -9.14 28.41 -26.72
CA GLU A 161 -9.53 27.69 -25.50
C GLU A 161 -9.90 26.25 -25.85
N THR A 162 -9.35 25.32 -25.07
CA THR A 162 -9.81 23.93 -25.05
C THR A 162 -10.20 23.54 -23.62
N ASN A 163 -11.36 22.95 -23.47
CA ASN A 163 -11.82 22.48 -22.15
C ASN A 163 -11.35 21.06 -21.82
N GLU A 164 -10.88 20.32 -22.81
CA GLU A 164 -10.53 18.93 -22.68
C GLU A 164 -9.16 18.65 -23.30
N SER A 165 -8.40 17.76 -22.69
CA SER A 165 -7.16 17.23 -23.23
C SER A 165 -6.85 15.87 -22.64
N ASP A 166 -5.97 15.13 -23.32
CA ASP A 166 -5.38 13.93 -22.72
C ASP A 166 -4.39 14.35 -21.65
N LEU A 167 -4.39 13.64 -20.54
CA LEU A 167 -3.46 13.89 -19.45
C LEU A 167 -3.02 12.59 -18.73
N VAL A 168 -1.92 12.69 -17.99
CA VAL A 168 -1.48 11.67 -17.04
C VAL A 168 -1.65 12.21 -15.64
N ARG A 169 -2.31 11.42 -14.79
CA ARG A 169 -2.49 11.76 -13.39
C ARG A 169 -1.95 10.67 -12.48
N GLN A 170 -1.52 11.09 -11.30
CA GLN A 170 -1.25 10.20 -10.17
C GLN A 170 -2.23 10.49 -9.06
N LYS A 171 -2.84 9.44 -8.48
CA LYS A 171 -3.51 9.54 -7.19
C LYS A 171 -2.64 8.89 -6.13
N LYS A 172 -2.23 9.70 -5.17
CA LYS A 172 -1.19 9.36 -4.19
C LYS A 172 -1.75 9.21 -2.80
N MET A 173 -1.14 8.32 -2.02
CA MET A 173 -1.41 8.19 -0.59
C MET A 173 -0.11 8.15 0.21
N ASP A 174 -0.11 8.78 1.39
CA ASP A 174 0.92 8.66 2.44
C ASP A 174 0.18 8.42 3.75
N ASN A 175 0.21 7.19 4.23
CA ASN A 175 -0.56 6.74 5.36
C ASN A 175 0.36 6.28 6.49
N LYS A 176 -0.03 6.61 7.73
CA LYS A 176 0.63 6.16 8.96
C LYS A 176 -0.42 5.59 9.89
N PHE A 177 -0.15 4.42 10.42
CA PHE A 177 -0.99 3.76 11.41
C PHE A 177 -0.11 3.22 12.52
N GLY A 178 -0.40 3.57 13.74
CA GLY A 178 0.38 3.10 14.87
C GLY A 178 -0.43 3.07 16.14
N GLY A 179 -0.01 2.22 17.05
CA GLY A 179 -0.69 2.06 18.31
C GLY A 179 -0.09 0.96 19.17
N GLY A 180 -0.83 0.62 20.20
CA GLY A 180 -0.47 -0.45 21.09
C GLY A 180 -1.69 -1.09 21.74
N VAL A 181 -1.53 -2.34 22.11
CA VAL A 181 -2.49 -3.12 22.89
C VAL A 181 -1.78 -3.77 24.06
N PHE A 182 -2.50 -3.97 25.15
CA PHE A 182 -1.98 -4.68 26.31
C PHE A 182 -3.05 -5.58 26.93
N SER A 183 -2.60 -6.61 27.64
CA SER A 183 -3.44 -7.37 28.56
C SER A 183 -2.64 -7.79 29.79
N LEU A 184 -3.20 -7.53 30.96
CA LEU A 184 -2.72 -8.04 32.24
C LEU A 184 -3.69 -9.14 32.70
N ASN A 185 -3.17 -10.34 32.84
CA ASN A 185 -3.95 -11.53 33.12
C ASN A 185 -3.59 -12.06 34.51
N TYR A 186 -4.61 -12.40 35.29
CA TYR A 186 -4.50 -13.09 36.54
C TYR A 186 -5.17 -14.45 36.45
N THR A 187 -4.48 -15.50 36.92
CA THR A 187 -4.99 -16.87 37.00
C THR A 187 -4.70 -17.44 38.38
N GLY A 188 -5.72 -17.48 39.22
CA GLY A 188 -5.66 -18.09 40.54
C GLY A 188 -6.55 -19.33 40.60
N ASN A 189 -6.54 -20.01 41.81
CA ASN A 189 -7.27 -21.26 41.96
C ASN A 189 -8.80 -21.15 41.81
N ARG A 190 -9.38 -19.98 42.09
CA ARG A 190 -10.83 -19.76 42.06
C ARG A 190 -11.26 -18.57 41.21
N LEU A 191 -10.32 -17.80 40.74
CA LEU A 191 -10.57 -16.59 39.99
C LEU A 191 -9.61 -16.49 38.79
N THR A 192 -10.14 -16.18 37.63
CA THR A 192 -9.38 -15.75 36.47
C THR A 192 -9.90 -14.37 36.06
N ALA A 193 -9.01 -13.44 35.88
CA ALA A 193 -9.36 -12.06 35.46
C ALA A 193 -8.40 -11.55 34.39
N SER A 194 -8.89 -10.72 33.51
CA SER A 194 -8.10 -10.05 32.49
C SER A 194 -8.50 -8.58 32.38
N LEU A 195 -7.52 -7.69 32.53
CA LEU A 195 -7.64 -6.28 32.20
C LEU A 195 -6.85 -6.03 30.91
N GLY A 196 -7.48 -5.48 29.91
CA GLY A 196 -6.80 -5.18 28.65
C GLY A 196 -7.37 -3.97 27.94
N GLY A 197 -6.67 -3.52 26.93
CA GLY A 197 -7.09 -2.38 26.13
C GLY A 197 -6.14 -2.08 25.00
N GLY A 198 -6.51 -1.09 24.20
CA GLY A 198 -5.70 -0.64 23.09
C GLY A 198 -5.98 0.79 22.70
N LEU A 199 -4.98 1.43 22.13
CA LEU A 199 -5.09 2.76 21.53
C LEU A 199 -4.39 2.75 20.19
N ASN A 200 -5.12 3.17 19.14
CA ASN A 200 -4.62 3.21 17.77
C ASN A 200 -4.89 4.56 17.14
N GLN A 201 -3.99 5.02 16.29
CA GLN A 201 -4.17 6.23 15.51
C GLN A 201 -3.78 5.98 14.05
N TYR A 202 -4.68 6.32 13.16
CA TYR A 202 -4.45 6.41 11.72
C TYR A 202 -4.35 7.88 11.29
N ARG A 203 -3.39 8.17 10.40
CA ARG A 203 -3.27 9.44 9.68
C ARG A 203 -3.09 9.15 8.20
N GLY A 204 -4.00 9.67 7.38
CA GLY A 204 -3.96 9.56 5.94
C GLY A 204 -3.75 10.92 5.28
N ASN A 205 -2.97 10.94 4.21
CA ASN A 205 -2.77 12.07 3.34
C ASN A 205 -2.93 11.58 1.90
N ASN A 206 -4.07 11.92 1.27
CA ASN A 206 -4.42 11.50 -0.08
C ASN A 206 -4.46 12.72 -0.98
N PHE A 207 -3.76 12.68 -2.09
CA PHE A 207 -3.67 13.81 -3.02
C PHE A 207 -3.48 13.36 -4.45
N GLY A 208 -3.94 14.19 -5.39
CA GLY A 208 -3.80 13.94 -6.81
C GLY A 208 -2.85 14.92 -7.47
N LYS A 209 -2.02 14.41 -8.38
CA LYS A 209 -1.12 15.21 -9.21
C LYS A 209 -1.40 14.95 -10.68
N VAL A 210 -1.32 16.00 -11.49
CA VAL A 210 -1.19 15.90 -12.95
C VAL A 210 0.28 16.00 -13.28
N THR A 211 0.79 15.00 -14.00
CA THR A 211 2.22 14.90 -14.36
C THR A 211 2.49 15.25 -15.81
N TRP A 212 1.49 15.16 -16.65
CA TRP A 212 1.57 15.49 -18.09
C TRP A 212 0.19 15.87 -18.65
N VAL A 213 0.18 16.78 -19.60
CA VAL A 213 -1.00 17.17 -20.39
C VAL A 213 -0.58 17.35 -21.84
N LYS A 214 -1.35 16.78 -22.77
CA LYS A 214 -1.12 16.87 -24.19
C LYS A 214 -1.35 18.31 -24.68
N ASN A 215 -0.42 18.83 -25.50
CA ASN A 215 -0.51 20.16 -26.10
C ASN A 215 -0.75 21.32 -25.11
N TYR A 216 -0.37 21.15 -23.84
CA TYR A 216 -0.54 22.17 -22.83
C TYR A 216 0.59 23.19 -22.86
N ILE A 217 0.26 24.48 -23.07
CA ILE A 217 1.23 25.59 -23.13
C ILE A 217 1.45 26.26 -21.76
N GLY A 218 0.60 25.99 -20.78
CA GLY A 218 0.81 26.44 -19.41
C GLY A 218 2.02 25.74 -18.78
N ILE A 219 2.72 26.43 -17.88
CA ILE A 219 3.78 25.80 -17.10
C ILE A 219 3.12 24.80 -16.13
N LEU A 220 3.20 23.52 -16.46
CA LEU A 220 2.78 22.47 -15.55
C LEU A 220 3.87 22.30 -14.49
N SER A 221 3.58 22.75 -13.28
CA SER A 221 4.46 22.46 -12.14
C SER A 221 4.53 20.95 -11.93
N PRO A 222 5.72 20.34 -11.74
CA PRO A 222 5.82 18.95 -11.33
C PRO A 222 5.10 18.66 -10.02
N GLU A 223 4.87 19.70 -9.24
CA GLU A 223 4.14 19.67 -7.96
C GLU A 223 2.66 20.05 -8.09
N HIS A 224 2.09 20.13 -9.32
CA HIS A 224 0.69 20.52 -9.53
C HIS A 224 -0.25 19.49 -8.88
N GLU A 225 -0.85 19.89 -7.81
CA GLU A 225 -1.86 19.11 -7.08
C GLU A 225 -3.25 19.65 -7.39
N TYR A 226 -4.16 18.75 -7.80
CA TYR A 226 -5.55 19.14 -8.06
C TYR A 226 -6.49 18.82 -6.90
N TYR A 227 -6.06 17.99 -5.93
CA TYR A 227 -6.72 17.85 -4.65
C TYR A 227 -5.77 17.35 -3.56
N ARG A 228 -6.12 17.63 -2.29
CA ARG A 228 -5.47 17.06 -1.11
C ARG A 228 -6.47 16.89 0.03
N ASN A 229 -6.56 15.67 0.54
CA ASN A 229 -7.39 15.31 1.67
C ASN A 229 -6.53 14.74 2.80
N LYS A 230 -6.76 15.20 4.02
CA LYS A 230 -6.11 14.68 5.22
C LYS A 230 -7.15 14.05 6.12
N SER A 231 -6.83 12.90 6.69
CA SER A 231 -7.70 12.20 7.64
C SER A 231 -6.93 11.81 8.89
N LYS A 232 -7.63 11.83 10.03
CA LYS A 232 -7.13 11.32 11.29
C LYS A 232 -8.24 10.54 11.96
N LYS A 233 -7.94 9.30 12.34
CA LYS A 233 -8.84 8.46 13.13
C LYS A 233 -8.10 8.01 14.37
N THR A 234 -8.78 8.04 15.51
CA THR A 234 -8.27 7.50 16.78
C THR A 234 -9.30 6.52 17.28
N ASP A 235 -8.86 5.35 17.64
CA ASP A 235 -9.68 4.29 18.24
C ASP A 235 -9.03 3.84 19.55
N GLY A 236 -9.84 3.62 20.58
CA GLY A 236 -9.37 3.15 21.87
C GLY A 236 -10.44 2.33 22.58
N ASN A 237 -10.02 1.31 23.27
CA ASN A 237 -10.87 0.49 24.12
C ASN A 237 -10.16 0.05 25.38
N ILE A 238 -10.94 -0.32 26.40
CA ILE A 238 -10.51 -0.98 27.62
C ILE A 238 -11.56 -2.02 27.98
N TYR A 239 -11.14 -3.15 28.50
CA TYR A 239 -12.04 -4.21 28.98
C TYR A 239 -11.54 -4.85 30.25
N LEU A 240 -12.49 -5.38 31.02
CA LEU A 240 -12.26 -6.22 32.19
C LEU A 240 -13.14 -7.47 32.04
N LYS A 241 -12.56 -8.62 32.25
CA LYS A 241 -13.22 -9.92 32.28
C LYS A 241 -12.98 -10.61 33.63
#